data_6110b3fdf6a58eae83d28e974223f6b5
#
_entry.id   6110b3fdf6a58eae83d28e974223f6b5
#
_cell.length_a   1.000
_cell.length_b   1.000
_cell.length_c   1.000
_cell.angle_alpha   90.00
_cell.angle_beta   90.00
_cell.angle_gamma   90.00
#
_symmetry.space_group_name_H-M   'P 1'
#
loop_
_entity.id
_entity.type
_entity.pdbx_description
1 polymer ?
#
loop_
_entity_poly.entity_id
_entity_poly.type
_entity_poly.pdbx_seq_one_letter_code
_entity_poly.pdbx_strand_id
1 'polypeptide(L)'
;MDSIKVQQNIKTIGQMKANGVFENYIEYIDFPFYKNLIPHSKITFEFPLTVLVGKNGGGKSSTLHALFGAPKGYTCSDFWFSTDVDPIADGGDRPRYFYGYKTDKNSEIKEVMKTRIRRGGTKTKKEDPDYWETSRPLKKDGMAEKRRYTPVEKDVVYLDFRAEVSAFDKILH
;
A
#
# COMPACT_ATOMS: atom_id res chain seq x y z
N MET A 1 8.22 10.67 30.72
CA MET A 1 8.39 9.36 30.06
C MET A 1 9.86 9.03 30.10
N ASP A 2 10.24 7.89 30.64
CA ASP A 2 11.64 7.54 30.89
C ASP A 2 12.35 7.24 29.55
N SER A 3 13.28 8.10 29.13
CA SER A 3 14.03 8.00 27.88
C SER A 3 14.74 6.64 27.72
N ILE A 4 15.23 6.08 28.82
CA ILE A 4 15.91 4.79 28.86
C ILE A 4 14.94 3.66 28.48
N LYS A 5 13.71 3.70 29.01
CA LYS A 5 12.68 2.70 28.72
C LYS A 5 12.24 2.75 27.24
N VAL A 6 12.13 3.95 26.68
CA VAL A 6 11.81 4.13 25.25
C VAL A 6 12.90 3.54 24.35
N GLN A 7 14.17 3.84 24.64
CA GLN A 7 15.30 3.27 23.86
C GLN A 7 15.35 1.75 23.97
N GLN A 8 15.10 1.20 25.15
CA GLN A 8 15.06 -0.25 25.36
C GLN A 8 13.94 -0.92 24.56
N ASN A 9 12.74 -0.32 24.53
CA ASN A 9 11.63 -0.80 23.72
C ASN A 9 11.94 -0.75 22.20
N ILE A 10 12.53 0.33 21.72
CA ILE A 10 12.98 0.45 20.31
C ILE A 10 13.94 -0.67 19.96
N LYS A 11 14.95 -0.91 20.79
CA LYS A 11 15.92 -2.01 20.59
C LYS A 11 15.23 -3.37 20.54
N THR A 12 14.29 -3.63 21.47
CA THR A 12 13.53 -4.89 21.55
C THR A 12 12.71 -5.11 20.28
N ILE A 13 11.95 -4.10 19.82
CA ILE A 13 11.12 -4.19 18.62
C ILE A 13 11.99 -4.41 17.36
N GLY A 14 13.12 -3.72 17.27
CA GLY A 14 14.09 -3.93 16.19
C GLY A 14 14.65 -5.36 16.16
N GLN A 15 14.97 -5.92 17.32
CA GLN A 15 15.38 -7.32 17.46
C GLN A 15 14.27 -8.30 17.07
N MET A 16 13.01 -8.01 17.44
CA MET A 16 11.86 -8.83 17.02
C MET A 16 11.75 -8.86 15.48
N LYS A 17 11.89 -7.73 14.80
CA LYS A 17 11.92 -7.70 13.33
C LYS A 17 13.07 -8.54 12.78
N ALA A 18 14.27 -8.32 13.27
CA ALA A 18 15.48 -9.05 12.82
C ALA A 18 15.35 -10.57 13.03
N ASN A 19 14.64 -10.99 14.06
CA ASN A 19 14.38 -12.39 14.38
C ASN A 19 13.16 -12.97 13.62
N GLY A 20 12.47 -12.18 12.77
CA GLY A 20 11.36 -12.62 11.97
C GLY A 20 10.07 -12.89 12.74
N VAL A 21 9.90 -12.24 13.90
CA VAL A 21 8.65 -12.35 14.70
C VAL A 21 7.44 -11.77 13.95
N PHE A 22 7.68 -10.82 13.03
CA PHE A 22 6.64 -10.23 12.21
C PHE A 22 6.53 -10.99 10.88
N GLU A 23 5.67 -12.00 10.84
CA GLU A 23 5.35 -12.73 9.63
C GLU A 23 4.63 -11.84 8.60
N ASN A 24 4.76 -12.21 7.32
CA ASN A 24 4.14 -11.47 6.23
C ASN A 24 4.47 -9.97 6.26
N TYR A 25 5.74 -9.65 6.52
CA TYR A 25 6.20 -8.28 6.67
C TYR A 25 6.47 -7.65 5.31
N ILE A 26 5.85 -6.48 5.05
CA ILE A 26 6.13 -5.67 3.87
C ILE A 26 7.47 -4.96 4.10
N GLU A 27 8.48 -5.29 3.30
CA GLU A 27 9.84 -4.74 3.40
C GLU A 27 9.95 -3.38 2.70
N TYR A 28 9.20 -3.20 1.61
CA TYR A 28 9.17 -1.95 0.85
C TYR A 28 7.95 -1.84 -0.06
N ILE A 29 7.69 -0.63 -0.50
CA ILE A 29 6.73 -0.29 -1.55
C ILE A 29 7.39 0.65 -2.55
N ASP A 30 7.13 0.47 -3.85
CA ASP A 30 7.62 1.29 -4.95
C ASP A 30 6.47 1.73 -5.85
N PHE A 31 6.54 2.94 -6.36
CA PHE A 31 5.49 3.57 -7.15
C PHE A 31 5.98 3.92 -8.57
N PRO A 32 6.02 2.98 -9.52
CA PRO A 32 6.37 3.29 -10.91
C PRO A 32 5.44 4.33 -11.54
N PHE A 33 4.14 4.23 -11.24
CA PHE A 33 3.14 5.22 -11.66
C PHE A 33 1.92 5.20 -10.72
N TYR A 34 1.85 6.16 -9.81
CA TYR A 34 0.77 6.22 -8.83
C TYR A 34 0.45 7.66 -8.44
N LYS A 35 -0.73 8.16 -8.86
CA LYS A 35 -1.17 9.56 -8.65
C LYS A 35 -0.08 10.55 -9.07
N ASN A 36 0.20 11.53 -8.23
CA ASN A 36 1.22 12.57 -8.43
C ASN A 36 2.57 12.25 -7.77
N LEU A 37 2.81 11.00 -7.40
CA LEU A 37 4.12 10.59 -6.88
C LEU A 37 5.16 10.61 -7.99
N ILE A 38 6.38 11.00 -7.62
CA ILE A 38 7.51 10.88 -8.55
C ILE A 38 7.69 9.40 -8.89
N PRO A 39 7.81 9.05 -10.18
CA PRO A 39 8.02 7.67 -10.58
C PRO A 39 9.19 7.02 -9.84
N HIS A 40 8.97 5.77 -9.41
CA HIS A 40 9.93 5.01 -8.60
C HIS A 40 10.25 5.61 -7.22
N SER A 41 9.32 6.37 -6.66
CA SER A 41 9.38 6.70 -5.23
C SER A 41 9.28 5.42 -4.41
N LYS A 42 10.39 5.00 -3.83
CA LYS A 42 10.49 3.78 -3.02
C LYS A 42 10.56 4.11 -1.53
N ILE A 43 9.79 3.41 -0.73
CA ILE A 43 9.82 3.48 0.73
C ILE A 43 10.19 2.11 1.27
N THR A 44 11.24 2.04 2.08
CA THR A 44 11.69 0.83 2.75
C THR A 44 11.28 0.87 4.22
N PHE A 45 10.72 -0.22 4.72
CA PHE A 45 10.24 -0.34 6.10
C PHE A 45 11.26 -1.07 6.96
N GLU A 46 12.31 -0.38 7.35
CA GLU A 46 13.41 -0.95 8.15
C GLU A 46 12.98 -1.26 9.58
N PHE A 47 11.96 -0.57 10.08
CA PHE A 47 11.43 -0.71 11.42
C PHE A 47 9.90 -0.86 11.40
N PRO A 48 9.28 -1.62 12.32
CA PRO A 48 7.84 -1.87 12.34
C PRO A 48 6.95 -0.63 12.55
N LEU A 49 7.52 0.49 12.97
CA LEU A 49 6.84 1.77 13.06
C LEU A 49 7.47 2.74 12.06
N THR A 50 6.67 3.25 11.13
CA THR A 50 7.09 4.24 10.12
C THR A 50 6.22 5.47 10.19
N VAL A 51 6.84 6.65 10.21
CA VAL A 51 6.15 7.94 10.21
C VAL A 51 6.41 8.65 8.88
N LEU A 52 5.34 8.97 8.15
CA LEU A 52 5.43 9.74 6.90
C LEU A 52 5.24 11.22 7.21
N VAL A 53 6.26 12.01 6.94
CA VAL A 53 6.26 13.47 7.11
C VAL A 53 6.47 14.19 5.78
N GLY A 54 6.00 15.40 5.64
CA GLY A 54 6.19 16.20 4.44
C GLY A 54 5.05 17.17 4.18
N LYS A 55 5.20 17.99 3.13
CA LYS A 55 4.22 19.01 2.70
C LYS A 55 2.87 18.39 2.33
N ASN A 56 1.80 19.22 2.38
CA ASN A 56 0.50 18.80 1.85
C ASN A 56 0.62 18.52 0.34
N GLY A 57 -0.10 17.51 -0.14
CA GLY A 57 0.05 17.04 -1.52
C GLY A 57 1.27 16.15 -1.80
N GLY A 58 2.19 15.96 -0.84
CA GLY A 58 3.40 15.14 -1.01
C GLY A 58 3.19 13.61 -1.03
N GLY A 59 1.97 13.13 -1.21
CA GLY A 59 1.69 11.70 -1.42
C GLY A 59 1.58 10.85 -0.16
N LYS A 60 1.62 11.43 1.05
CA LYS A 60 1.53 10.68 2.32
C LYS A 60 0.28 9.79 2.40
N SER A 61 -0.90 10.39 2.21
CA SER A 61 -2.17 9.64 2.21
C SER A 61 -2.22 8.65 1.05
N SER A 62 -1.72 9.01 -0.14
CA SER A 62 -1.64 8.10 -1.29
C SER A 62 -0.82 6.85 -0.97
N THR A 63 0.29 7.00 -0.27
CA THR A 63 1.12 5.87 0.21
C THR A 63 0.36 4.99 1.20
N LEU A 64 -0.34 5.59 2.18
CA LEU A 64 -1.14 4.84 3.15
C LEU A 64 -2.28 4.08 2.48
N HIS A 65 -2.96 4.69 1.50
CA HIS A 65 -4.02 4.02 0.72
C HIS A 65 -3.48 2.85 -0.12
N ALA A 66 -2.28 2.99 -0.70
CA ALA A 66 -1.62 1.90 -1.41
C ALA A 66 -1.24 0.76 -0.47
N LEU A 67 -0.72 1.05 0.72
CA LEU A 67 -0.42 0.06 1.75
C LEU A 67 -1.68 -0.65 2.24
N PHE A 68 -2.78 0.08 2.43
CA PHE A 68 -4.08 -0.52 2.75
C PHE A 68 -4.53 -1.50 1.66
N GLY A 69 -4.43 -1.13 0.39
CA GLY A 69 -4.83 -1.97 -0.74
C GLY A 69 -3.83 -3.07 -1.12
N ALA A 70 -2.67 -3.16 -0.45
CA ALA A 70 -1.64 -4.14 -0.77
C ALA A 70 -2.03 -5.58 -0.41
N PRO A 71 -2.59 -5.89 0.78
CA PRO A 71 -2.92 -7.25 1.16
C PRO A 71 -4.09 -7.84 0.37
N LYS A 72 -4.24 -9.15 0.48
CA LYS A 72 -5.34 -9.90 -0.11
C LYS A 72 -6.67 -9.50 0.53
N GLY A 73 -7.67 -9.23 -0.29
CA GLY A 73 -9.01 -8.82 0.19
C GLY A 73 -9.19 -7.31 0.37
N TYR A 74 -8.12 -6.53 0.28
CA TYR A 74 -8.17 -5.07 0.37
C TYR A 74 -7.91 -4.41 -0.98
N THR A 75 -8.44 -3.20 -1.19
CA THR A 75 -8.34 -2.49 -2.48
C THR A 75 -8.11 -1.00 -2.30
N CYS A 76 -7.34 -0.42 -3.21
CA CYS A 76 -7.16 1.04 -3.27
C CYS A 76 -8.40 1.77 -3.79
N SER A 77 -9.36 1.08 -4.41
CA SER A 77 -10.60 1.69 -4.91
C SER A 77 -11.45 2.31 -3.82
N ASP A 78 -11.29 1.88 -2.56
CA ASP A 78 -11.97 2.50 -1.41
C ASP A 78 -11.57 3.96 -1.19
N PHE A 79 -10.38 4.37 -1.71
CA PHE A 79 -9.83 5.72 -1.54
C PHE A 79 -9.51 6.43 -2.85
N TRP A 80 -9.52 5.72 -3.97
CA TRP A 80 -9.23 6.29 -5.27
C TRP A 80 -10.14 5.70 -6.33
N PHE A 81 -11.17 6.44 -6.63
CA PHE A 81 -12.17 6.15 -7.64
C PHE A 81 -12.06 7.18 -8.78
N SER A 82 -12.52 6.80 -9.96
CA SER A 82 -12.54 7.66 -11.12
C SER A 82 -13.46 8.86 -10.90
N THR A 83 -12.95 10.04 -11.25
CA THR A 83 -13.72 11.28 -11.26
C THR A 83 -13.50 12.00 -12.58
N ASP A 84 -14.31 13.02 -12.89
CA ASP A 84 -14.15 13.85 -14.09
C ASP A 84 -12.78 14.57 -14.13
N VAL A 85 -12.16 14.79 -12.95
CA VAL A 85 -10.86 15.46 -12.81
C VAL A 85 -9.68 14.48 -12.84
N ASP A 86 -9.92 13.22 -12.47
CA ASP A 86 -8.91 12.13 -12.47
C ASP A 86 -9.51 10.89 -13.16
N PRO A 87 -9.79 10.97 -14.47
CA PRO A 87 -10.35 9.84 -15.20
C PRO A 87 -9.30 8.74 -15.37
N ILE A 88 -9.74 7.51 -15.44
CA ILE A 88 -8.88 6.41 -15.86
C ILE A 88 -8.58 6.62 -17.34
N ALA A 89 -7.33 6.88 -17.68
CA ALA A 89 -6.92 7.04 -19.07
C ALA A 89 -7.07 5.71 -19.83
N ASP A 90 -7.95 5.70 -20.81
CA ASP A 90 -8.04 4.61 -21.77
C ASP A 90 -6.86 4.71 -22.74
N GLY A 91 -5.97 3.71 -22.74
CA GLY A 91 -4.87 3.58 -23.68
C GLY A 91 -3.51 4.15 -23.28
N GLY A 92 -3.38 4.73 -22.09
CA GLY A 92 -2.11 5.20 -21.53
C GLY A 92 -1.45 4.21 -20.56
N ASP A 93 -0.38 4.67 -19.90
CA ASP A 93 0.23 3.95 -18.81
C ASP A 93 -0.78 3.86 -17.65
N ARG A 94 -0.95 2.66 -17.08
CA ARG A 94 -1.93 2.42 -16.03
C ARG A 94 -1.33 2.70 -14.66
N PRO A 95 -2.07 3.34 -13.74
CA PRO A 95 -1.64 3.49 -12.36
C PRO A 95 -1.30 2.15 -11.74
N ARG A 96 -0.13 2.07 -11.13
CA ARG A 96 0.40 0.85 -10.53
C ARG A 96 1.45 1.14 -9.48
N TYR A 97 1.57 0.20 -8.56
CA TYR A 97 2.66 0.13 -7.59
C TYR A 97 3.01 -1.33 -7.35
N PHE A 98 4.18 -1.58 -6.81
CA PHE A 98 4.53 -2.91 -6.33
C PHE A 98 5.16 -2.84 -4.94
N TYR A 99 5.10 -3.95 -4.24
CA TYR A 99 5.72 -4.08 -2.93
C TYR A 99 6.38 -5.43 -2.79
N GLY A 100 7.44 -5.46 -1.97
CA GLY A 100 8.14 -6.66 -1.59
C GLY A 100 7.77 -7.06 -0.17
N TYR A 101 7.49 -8.35 0.07
CA TYR A 101 7.23 -8.88 1.39
C TYR A 101 7.93 -10.20 1.63
N LYS A 102 8.16 -10.51 2.91
CA LYS A 102 8.68 -11.80 3.37
C LYS A 102 7.61 -12.52 4.16
N THR A 103 7.46 -13.83 3.94
CA THR A 103 6.56 -14.67 4.76
C THR A 103 7.15 -14.95 6.13
N ASP A 104 8.47 -15.11 6.20
CA ASP A 104 9.23 -15.36 7.41
C ASP A 104 10.66 -14.82 7.25
N LYS A 105 11.48 -14.96 8.30
CA LYS A 105 12.87 -14.46 8.34
C LYS A 105 13.76 -15.01 7.21
N ASN A 106 13.58 -16.27 6.83
CA ASN A 106 14.45 -16.98 5.89
C ASN A 106 13.91 -16.98 4.46
N SER A 107 12.69 -16.46 4.25
CA SER A 107 12.09 -16.43 2.92
C SER A 107 12.71 -15.35 2.03
N GLU A 108 12.76 -15.65 0.74
CA GLU A 108 13.06 -14.63 -0.28
C GLU A 108 11.94 -13.59 -0.34
N ILE A 109 12.29 -12.39 -0.80
CA ILE A 109 11.31 -11.32 -1.00
C ILE A 109 10.41 -11.70 -2.18
N LYS A 110 9.12 -11.71 -1.95
CA LYS A 110 8.09 -11.88 -2.96
C LYS A 110 7.57 -10.51 -3.38
N GLU A 111 7.70 -10.19 -4.67
CA GLU A 111 7.24 -8.91 -5.21
C GLU A 111 5.85 -9.04 -5.83
N VAL A 112 4.96 -8.17 -5.45
CA VAL A 112 3.56 -8.16 -5.91
C VAL A 112 3.26 -6.83 -6.59
N MET A 113 2.86 -6.87 -7.86
CA MET A 113 2.39 -5.73 -8.63
C MET A 113 0.87 -5.58 -8.47
N LYS A 114 0.43 -4.39 -8.13
CA LYS A 114 -0.98 -3.96 -8.15
C LYS A 114 -1.17 -2.93 -9.26
N THR A 115 -2.12 -3.18 -10.13
CA THR A 115 -2.41 -2.31 -11.28
C THR A 115 -3.90 -1.96 -11.30
N ARG A 116 -4.21 -0.68 -11.47
CA ARG A 116 -5.58 -0.19 -11.68
C ARG A 116 -5.99 -0.47 -13.13
N ILE A 117 -7.12 -1.12 -13.31
CA ILE A 117 -7.68 -1.42 -14.62
C ILE A 117 -9.18 -1.13 -14.65
N ARG A 118 -9.71 -0.91 -15.85
CA ARG A 118 -11.15 -0.95 -16.08
C ARG A 118 -11.54 -2.40 -16.33
N ARG A 119 -12.37 -2.95 -15.48
CA ARG A 119 -12.93 -4.28 -15.65
C ARG A 119 -14.30 -4.17 -16.30
N GLY A 120 -14.43 -4.68 -17.52
CA GLY A 120 -15.71 -4.71 -18.23
C GLY A 120 -16.75 -5.54 -17.48
N GLY A 121 -18.01 -5.11 -17.59
CA GLY A 121 -19.13 -5.84 -17.03
C GLY A 121 -19.33 -7.20 -17.71
N THR A 122 -19.92 -8.13 -16.98
CA THR A 122 -20.39 -9.43 -17.50
C THR A 122 -21.90 -9.54 -17.26
N LYS A 123 -22.53 -10.60 -17.75
CA LYS A 123 -23.98 -10.85 -17.50
C LYS A 123 -24.34 -10.84 -15.99
N THR A 124 -23.37 -11.15 -15.12
CA THR A 124 -23.57 -11.31 -13.67
C THR A 124 -22.84 -10.28 -12.83
N LYS A 125 -21.93 -9.48 -13.40
CA LYS A 125 -21.14 -8.46 -12.69
C LYS A 125 -21.23 -7.13 -13.41
N LYS A 126 -21.45 -6.06 -12.64
CA LYS A 126 -21.37 -4.69 -13.17
C LYS A 126 -19.95 -4.37 -13.63
N GLU A 127 -19.84 -3.40 -14.53
CA GLU A 127 -18.56 -2.79 -14.87
C GLU A 127 -17.93 -2.16 -13.63
N ASP A 128 -16.63 -2.35 -13.47
CA ASP A 128 -15.84 -1.74 -12.39
C ASP A 128 -14.69 -0.95 -13.03
N PRO A 129 -14.82 0.39 -13.11
CA PRO A 129 -13.81 1.24 -13.72
C PRO A 129 -12.55 1.37 -12.86
N ASP A 130 -12.63 1.03 -11.58
CA ASP A 130 -11.59 1.29 -10.57
C ASP A 130 -10.99 0.01 -10.00
N TYR A 131 -11.10 -1.08 -10.72
CA TYR A 131 -10.62 -2.38 -10.25
C TYR A 131 -9.10 -2.42 -10.12
N TRP A 132 -8.62 -2.87 -8.97
CA TRP A 132 -7.21 -3.11 -8.72
C TRP A 132 -6.91 -4.62 -8.77
N GLU A 133 -6.12 -5.03 -9.73
CA GLU A 133 -5.72 -6.42 -9.86
C GLU A 133 -4.26 -6.65 -9.47
N THR A 134 -3.97 -7.88 -9.07
CA THR A 134 -2.59 -8.36 -9.02
C THR A 134 -2.15 -8.74 -10.42
N SER A 135 -1.24 -7.98 -10.99
CA SER A 135 -0.77 -8.16 -12.36
C SER A 135 0.61 -8.81 -12.42
N ARG A 136 1.03 -9.17 -13.63
CA ARG A 136 2.40 -9.65 -13.85
C ARG A 136 3.38 -8.48 -13.78
N PRO A 137 4.60 -8.70 -13.25
CA PRO A 137 5.66 -7.70 -13.28
C PRO A 137 5.94 -7.17 -14.69
N LEU A 138 6.17 -5.87 -14.78
CA LEU A 138 6.58 -5.24 -16.01
C LEU A 138 8.09 -4.99 -15.97
N LYS A 139 8.82 -5.39 -17.01
CA LYS A 139 10.29 -5.20 -17.07
C LYS A 139 10.72 -3.75 -16.87
N LYS A 140 9.93 -2.81 -17.38
CA LYS A 140 10.20 -1.37 -17.28
C LYS A 140 10.13 -0.81 -15.87
N ASP A 141 9.48 -1.51 -14.94
CA ASP A 141 9.27 -1.05 -13.57
C ASP A 141 10.36 -1.51 -12.59
N GLY A 142 11.40 -2.20 -13.10
CA GLY A 142 12.58 -2.56 -12.30
C GLY A 142 12.34 -3.62 -11.22
N MET A 143 11.24 -4.38 -11.31
CA MET A 143 11.01 -5.51 -10.40
C MET A 143 12.05 -6.61 -10.62
N ALA A 144 12.59 -7.13 -9.52
CA ALA A 144 13.54 -8.24 -9.56
C ALA A 144 12.87 -9.54 -10.00
N GLU A 145 11.62 -9.73 -9.59
CA GLU A 145 10.86 -10.94 -9.86
C GLU A 145 10.04 -10.85 -11.17
N LYS A 146 10.02 -11.96 -11.89
CA LYS A 146 9.23 -12.08 -13.13
C LYS A 146 7.90 -12.83 -12.93
N ARG A 147 7.72 -13.40 -11.75
CA ARG A 147 6.54 -14.20 -11.40
C ARG A 147 5.44 -13.32 -10.83
N ARG A 148 4.21 -13.73 -11.04
CA ARG A 148 3.05 -13.16 -10.35
C ARG A 148 2.91 -13.86 -9.01
N TYR A 149 3.18 -13.15 -7.91
CA TYR A 149 2.95 -13.66 -6.57
C TYR A 149 1.54 -13.32 -6.06
N THR A 150 1.07 -14.11 -5.12
CA THR A 150 -0.15 -13.82 -4.38
C THR A 150 0.06 -12.62 -3.47
N PRO A 151 -0.90 -11.70 -3.34
CA PRO A 151 -0.83 -10.64 -2.34
C PRO A 151 -0.60 -11.19 -0.94
N VAL A 152 0.12 -10.41 -0.14
CA VAL A 152 0.38 -10.74 1.26
C VAL A 152 -0.93 -10.97 2.01
N GLU A 153 -1.02 -12.01 2.82
CA GLU A 153 -2.17 -12.27 3.70
C GLU A 153 -1.93 -11.60 5.05
N LYS A 154 -2.64 -10.50 5.28
CA LYS A 154 -2.51 -9.70 6.49
C LYS A 154 -3.77 -8.86 6.68
N ASP A 155 -4.25 -8.79 7.92
CA ASP A 155 -5.30 -7.86 8.28
C ASP A 155 -4.76 -6.44 8.36
N VAL A 156 -5.58 -5.48 7.91
CA VAL A 156 -5.24 -4.06 7.90
C VAL A 156 -6.35 -3.26 8.56
N VAL A 157 -5.96 -2.32 9.39
CA VAL A 157 -6.85 -1.30 9.95
C VAL A 157 -6.39 0.06 9.44
N TYR A 158 -7.32 0.81 8.85
CA TYR A 158 -7.10 2.20 8.46
C TYR A 158 -7.87 3.10 9.42
N LEU A 159 -7.17 4.02 10.08
CA LEU A 159 -7.75 5.00 10.98
C LEU A 159 -7.56 6.40 10.40
N ASP A 160 -8.64 7.09 10.11
CA ASP A 160 -8.63 8.51 9.72
C ASP A 160 -9.26 9.35 10.83
N PHE A 161 -8.43 9.96 11.65
CA PHE A 161 -8.88 10.79 12.78
C PHE A 161 -9.74 11.99 12.36
N ARG A 162 -9.61 12.46 11.12
CA ARG A 162 -10.46 13.55 10.60
C ARG A 162 -11.90 13.10 10.38
N ALA A 163 -12.07 11.87 9.91
CA ALA A 163 -13.39 11.27 9.73
C ALA A 163 -14.06 11.01 11.08
N GLU A 164 -13.30 10.52 12.05
CA GLU A 164 -13.79 10.26 13.41
C GLU A 164 -14.21 11.54 14.13
N VAL A 165 -13.40 12.61 14.09
CA VAL A 165 -13.74 13.91 14.69
C VAL A 165 -15.04 14.46 14.09
N SER A 166 -15.23 14.37 12.77
CA SER A 166 -16.46 14.82 12.12
C SER A 166 -17.69 13.99 12.49
N ALA A 167 -17.53 12.73 12.85
CA ALA A 167 -18.60 11.88 13.35
C ALA A 167 -19.00 12.25 14.79
N PHE A 168 -18.03 12.57 15.65
CA PHE A 168 -18.30 13.04 17.01
C PHE A 168 -19.02 14.40 17.02
N ASP A 169 -18.62 15.34 16.16
CA ASP A 169 -19.29 16.65 16.03
C ASP A 169 -20.76 16.52 15.61
N LYS A 170 -21.12 15.50 14.82
CA LYS A 170 -22.51 15.22 14.42
C LYS A 170 -23.37 14.61 15.51
N ILE A 171 -22.77 14.05 16.55
CA ILE A 171 -23.49 13.45 17.69
C ILE A 171 -23.75 14.50 18.79
N LEU A 172 -23.01 15.61 18.79
CA LEU A 172 -23.10 16.67 19.80
C LEU A 172 -23.97 17.87 19.37
N HIS A 173 -24.53 17.85 18.16
CA HIS A 173 -25.51 18.79 17.62
C HIS A 173 -26.78 18.06 17.19
#